data_461d64c35f887643545b622679b3f355
#
_entry.id   461d64c35f887643545b622679b3f355
#
_cell.length_a   1.000
_cell.length_b   1.000
_cell.length_c   1.000
_cell.angle_alpha   90.00
_cell.angle_beta   90.00
_cell.angle_gamma   90.00
#
_symmetry.space_group_name_H-M   'P 1'
#
loop_
_entity.id
_entity.type
_entity.pdbx_description
1 polymer ?
#
loop_
_entity_poly.entity_id
_entity_poly.type
_entity_poly.pdbx_seq_one_letter_code
_entity_poly.pdbx_strand_id
1 'polypeptide(L)'
;MPTTIITPGEVVRYSPESGKYPPQMVERHIFRKEQKFARECLGFDFYDLLIADLKDWSGIKAWVSGTSYATGDLVNYYGLIIESKVDSNNNNPCEDTGGTYWMLADKFNTACYQTLWENYMRDYLAFSVMATSLDHTTYPVSAKGAQEWAQEGSGSGSKSASYQVFVGRKNKLLNDAADILENMKSWVLREHNDADSSCDFSEVLFVKQCIGACNTPRQSRTFHFRAKNKRWA
;
A
#
# COMPACT_ATOMS: atom_id res chain seq x y z
N MET A 1 -7.01 -13.37 -12.80
CA MET A 1 -7.22 -12.16 -11.99
C MET A 1 -6.51 -11.02 -12.67
N PRO A 2 -6.96 -9.76 -12.53
CA PRO A 2 -6.19 -8.64 -13.05
C PRO A 2 -4.84 -8.57 -12.32
N THR A 3 -3.81 -8.13 -13.04
CA THR A 3 -2.49 -7.90 -12.46
C THR A 3 -2.56 -6.74 -11.48
N THR A 4 -2.02 -6.91 -10.28
CA THR A 4 -1.95 -5.88 -9.24
C THR A 4 -0.50 -5.65 -8.83
N ILE A 5 -0.19 -4.44 -8.38
CA ILE A 5 1.15 -4.08 -7.92
C ILE A 5 1.43 -4.72 -6.56
N ILE A 6 0.48 -4.61 -5.61
CA ILE A 6 0.65 -5.21 -4.28
C ILE A 6 0.01 -6.60 -4.21
N THR A 7 0.65 -7.52 -3.51
CA THR A 7 0.12 -8.87 -3.26
C THR A 7 -0.57 -8.95 -1.90
N PRO A 8 -1.48 -9.94 -1.69
CA PRO A 8 -2.11 -10.15 -0.39
C PRO A 8 -1.12 -10.40 0.75
N GLY A 9 -0.03 -11.11 0.48
CA GLY A 9 1.04 -11.35 1.45
C GLY A 9 1.75 -10.07 1.87
N GLU A 10 2.01 -9.18 0.91
CA GLU A 10 2.60 -7.86 1.18
C GLU A 10 1.67 -6.98 2.02
N VAL A 11 0.38 -6.95 1.69
CA VAL A 11 -0.60 -6.18 2.49
C VAL A 11 -0.57 -6.61 3.95
N VAL A 12 -0.60 -7.92 4.21
CA VAL A 12 -0.57 -8.45 5.59
C VAL A 12 0.75 -8.15 6.26
N ARG A 13 1.89 -8.26 5.55
CA ARG A 13 3.22 -8.06 6.13
C ARG A 13 3.49 -6.60 6.49
N TYR A 14 3.13 -5.67 5.60
CA TYR A 14 3.48 -4.25 5.73
C TYR A 14 2.43 -3.41 6.46
N SER A 15 1.25 -3.97 6.72
CA SER A 15 0.29 -3.28 7.56
C SER A 15 0.63 -3.43 9.05
N PRO A 16 0.33 -2.43 9.89
CA PRO A 16 0.54 -2.51 11.34
C PRO A 16 -0.25 -3.63 12.04
N GLU A 17 -1.24 -4.19 11.36
CA GLU A 17 -2.07 -5.31 11.84
C GLU A 17 -1.52 -6.67 11.36
N SER A 18 -0.24 -6.73 10.99
CA SER A 18 0.42 -7.94 10.48
C SER A 18 0.25 -9.14 11.40
N GLY A 19 0.11 -10.32 10.79
CA GLY A 19 0.04 -11.61 11.49
C GLY A 19 -1.34 -12.02 12.02
N LYS A 20 -2.36 -11.16 11.95
CA LYS A 20 -3.71 -11.46 12.46
C LYS A 20 -4.74 -11.78 11.38
N TYR A 21 -4.43 -11.48 10.12
CA TYR A 21 -5.39 -11.61 9.01
C TYR A 21 -4.89 -12.60 7.96
N PRO A 22 -5.75 -13.56 7.55
CA PRO A 22 -5.42 -14.40 6.41
C PRO A 22 -5.34 -13.56 5.13
N PRO A 23 -4.34 -13.80 4.26
CA PRO A 23 -4.17 -13.03 3.01
C PRO A 23 -5.42 -12.98 2.13
N GLN A 24 -6.24 -14.04 2.12
CA GLN A 24 -7.47 -14.12 1.34
C GLN A 24 -8.52 -13.05 1.71
N MET A 25 -8.49 -12.54 2.93
CA MET A 25 -9.44 -11.50 3.36
C MET A 25 -9.14 -10.13 2.75
N VAL A 26 -7.88 -9.85 2.46
CA VAL A 26 -7.46 -8.57 1.87
C VAL A 26 -7.50 -8.59 0.35
N GLU A 27 -7.38 -9.75 -0.28
CA GLU A 27 -7.24 -9.93 -1.73
C GLU A 27 -8.34 -9.22 -2.53
N ARG A 28 -9.61 -9.38 -2.13
CA ARG A 28 -10.77 -8.78 -2.80
C ARG A 28 -10.78 -7.25 -2.79
N HIS A 29 -9.99 -6.62 -1.90
CA HIS A 29 -9.95 -5.17 -1.76
C HIS A 29 -8.77 -4.54 -2.51
N ILE A 30 -7.75 -5.31 -2.87
CA ILE A 30 -6.52 -4.82 -3.48
C ILE A 30 -6.83 -4.10 -4.80
N PHE A 31 -7.38 -4.81 -5.78
CA PHE A 31 -7.64 -4.24 -7.10
C PHE A 31 -8.42 -2.94 -7.04
N ARG A 32 -9.49 -2.91 -6.24
CA ARG A 32 -10.33 -1.70 -6.09
C ARG A 32 -9.53 -0.52 -5.51
N LYS A 33 -8.63 -0.78 -4.57
CA LYS A 33 -7.81 0.25 -3.95
C LYS A 33 -6.73 0.76 -4.90
N GLU A 34 -6.09 -0.12 -5.64
CA GLU A 34 -5.13 0.28 -6.67
C GLU A 34 -5.79 1.10 -7.78
N GLN A 35 -6.96 0.70 -8.26
CA GLN A 35 -7.71 1.47 -9.25
C GLN A 35 -8.11 2.86 -8.73
N LYS A 36 -8.48 2.96 -7.46
CA LYS A 36 -8.73 4.26 -6.83
C LYS A 36 -7.45 5.10 -6.78
N PHE A 37 -6.35 4.52 -6.39
CA PHE A 37 -5.05 5.19 -6.31
C PHE A 37 -4.55 5.65 -7.70
N ALA A 38 -4.69 4.80 -8.72
CA ALA A 38 -4.38 5.15 -10.10
C ALA A 38 -5.22 6.35 -10.56
N ARG A 39 -6.54 6.31 -10.36
CA ARG A 39 -7.45 7.38 -10.80
C ARG A 39 -7.21 8.72 -10.10
N GLU A 40 -6.96 8.69 -8.79
CA GLU A 40 -6.96 9.91 -7.95
C GLU A 40 -5.58 10.52 -7.76
N CYS A 41 -4.53 9.73 -7.96
CA CYS A 41 -3.17 10.15 -7.65
C CYS A 41 -2.20 9.95 -8.83
N LEU A 42 -1.96 8.72 -9.24
CA LEU A 42 -0.92 8.42 -10.21
C LEU A 42 -1.29 8.83 -11.65
N GLY A 43 -2.55 8.68 -12.04
CA GLY A 43 -2.98 8.59 -13.44
C GLY A 43 -2.90 7.14 -13.95
N PHE A 44 -3.81 6.80 -14.86
CA PHE A 44 -3.83 5.45 -15.43
C PHE A 44 -2.61 5.19 -16.32
N ASP A 45 -2.16 6.20 -17.07
CA ASP A 45 -0.98 6.06 -17.95
C ASP A 45 0.26 5.66 -17.14
N PHE A 46 0.51 6.33 -16.02
CA PHE A 46 1.65 5.99 -15.15
C PHE A 46 1.43 4.66 -14.41
N TYR A 47 0.20 4.35 -14.00
CA TYR A 47 -0.11 3.06 -13.40
C TYR A 47 0.17 1.90 -14.36
N ASP A 48 -0.19 2.05 -15.64
CA ASP A 48 0.06 1.04 -16.67
C ASP A 48 1.57 0.88 -16.94
N LEU A 49 2.36 1.97 -16.88
CA LEU A 49 3.82 1.89 -16.93
C LEU A 49 4.40 1.08 -15.76
N LEU A 50 3.88 1.29 -14.54
CA LEU A 50 4.30 0.51 -13.38
C LEU A 50 3.95 -0.98 -13.53
N ILE A 51 2.76 -1.30 -14.03
CA ILE A 51 2.36 -2.71 -14.29
C ILE A 51 3.26 -3.34 -15.34
N ALA A 52 3.61 -2.61 -16.41
CA ALA A 52 4.48 -3.11 -17.47
C ALA A 52 5.94 -3.31 -17.02
N ASP A 53 6.38 -2.55 -16.01
CA ASP A 53 7.74 -2.63 -15.46
C ASP A 53 7.90 -3.70 -14.35
N LEU A 54 6.81 -4.34 -13.91
CA LEU A 54 6.89 -5.42 -12.94
C LEU A 54 7.76 -6.57 -13.47
N LYS A 55 8.61 -7.11 -12.61
CA LYS A 55 9.36 -8.33 -12.90
C LYS A 55 8.39 -9.51 -13.03
N ASP A 56 8.64 -10.38 -14.00
CA ASP A 56 7.85 -11.61 -14.17
C ASP A 56 8.29 -12.66 -13.14
N TRP A 57 7.40 -12.97 -12.22
CA TRP A 57 7.60 -13.97 -11.18
C TRP A 57 6.74 -15.22 -11.34
N SER A 58 6.15 -15.41 -12.53
CA SER A 58 5.21 -16.52 -12.81
C SER A 58 5.83 -17.91 -12.63
N GLY A 59 7.15 -18.04 -12.77
CA GLY A 59 7.88 -19.30 -12.63
C GLY A 59 8.46 -19.58 -11.23
N ILE A 60 8.32 -18.64 -10.28
CA ILE A 60 8.95 -18.77 -8.98
C ILE A 60 8.19 -19.76 -8.09
N LYS A 61 8.91 -20.78 -7.61
CA LYS A 61 8.35 -21.85 -6.78
C LYS A 61 8.13 -21.37 -5.34
N ALA A 62 7.15 -21.98 -4.68
CA ALA A 62 6.96 -21.77 -3.25
C ALA A 62 8.19 -22.24 -2.46
N TRP A 63 8.52 -21.52 -1.41
CA TRP A 63 9.52 -21.95 -0.45
C TRP A 63 9.11 -23.26 0.23
N VAL A 64 10.05 -24.17 0.40
CA VAL A 64 9.84 -25.48 1.03
C VAL A 64 10.84 -25.67 2.17
N SER A 65 10.34 -25.99 3.36
CA SER A 65 11.17 -26.28 4.53
C SER A 65 12.13 -27.45 4.27
N GLY A 66 13.38 -27.31 4.70
CA GLY A 66 14.42 -28.30 4.52
C GLY A 66 15.04 -28.37 3.13
N THR A 67 14.60 -27.53 2.19
CA THR A 67 15.26 -27.37 0.89
C THR A 67 16.44 -26.42 1.03
N SER A 68 17.56 -26.78 0.39
CA SER A 68 18.74 -25.91 0.31
C SER A 68 18.66 -25.04 -0.93
N TYR A 69 18.83 -23.73 -0.75
CA TYR A 69 18.81 -22.71 -1.81
C TYR A 69 20.21 -22.13 -2.01
N ALA A 70 20.57 -21.85 -3.24
CA ALA A 70 21.84 -21.18 -3.56
C ALA A 70 21.67 -19.65 -3.46
N THR A 71 22.77 -18.93 -3.36
CA THR A 71 22.79 -17.47 -3.45
C THR A 71 22.13 -17.03 -4.77
N GLY A 72 21.16 -16.09 -4.72
CA GLY A 72 20.41 -15.61 -5.86
C GLY A 72 19.15 -16.42 -6.19
N ASP A 73 18.90 -17.55 -5.53
CA ASP A 73 17.68 -18.31 -5.74
C ASP A 73 16.47 -17.51 -5.23
N LEU A 74 15.44 -17.40 -6.10
CA LEU A 74 14.19 -16.74 -5.79
C LEU A 74 13.13 -17.74 -5.36
N VAL A 75 12.41 -17.44 -4.31
CA VAL A 75 11.30 -18.25 -3.81
C VAL A 75 10.10 -17.41 -3.41
N ASN A 76 8.91 -17.98 -3.56
CA ASN A 76 7.68 -17.35 -3.11
C ASN A 76 7.38 -17.83 -1.67
N TYR A 77 7.49 -16.91 -0.73
CA TYR A 77 7.17 -17.15 0.67
C TYR A 77 5.86 -16.42 1.04
N TYR A 78 4.74 -17.15 0.98
CA TYR A 78 3.40 -16.61 1.27
C TYR A 78 3.04 -15.34 0.50
N GLY A 79 3.39 -15.28 -0.77
CA GLY A 79 3.11 -14.14 -1.65
C GLY A 79 4.20 -13.05 -1.66
N LEU A 80 5.28 -13.26 -0.89
CA LEU A 80 6.49 -12.43 -0.96
C LEU A 80 7.53 -13.14 -1.81
N ILE A 81 8.13 -12.44 -2.72
CA ILE A 81 9.29 -12.96 -3.44
C ILE A 81 10.53 -12.55 -2.67
N ILE A 82 11.28 -13.54 -2.25
CA ILE A 82 12.52 -13.38 -1.50
C ILE A 82 13.66 -14.08 -2.21
N GLU A 83 14.85 -13.52 -2.05
CA GLU A 83 16.10 -13.99 -2.63
C GLU A 83 17.02 -14.53 -1.55
N SER A 84 17.67 -15.67 -1.80
CA SER A 84 18.68 -16.21 -0.91
C SER A 84 20.00 -15.40 -1.02
N LYS A 85 20.51 -14.95 0.10
CA LYS A 85 21.78 -14.20 0.20
C LYS A 85 23.01 -15.08 0.35
N VAL A 86 22.81 -16.34 0.68
CA VAL A 86 23.89 -17.29 1.00
C VAL A 86 23.65 -18.62 0.30
N ASP A 87 24.75 -19.34 0.06
CA ASP A 87 24.70 -20.70 -0.47
C ASP A 87 24.24 -21.69 0.60
N SER A 88 23.61 -22.77 0.14
CA SER A 88 23.06 -23.81 1.02
C SER A 88 22.13 -23.28 2.08
N ASN A 89 21.37 -22.25 1.76
CA ASN A 89 20.41 -21.64 2.65
C ASN A 89 19.20 -22.54 2.86
N ASN A 90 19.02 -23.05 4.06
CA ASN A 90 17.84 -23.84 4.48
C ASN A 90 17.07 -23.18 5.64
N ASN A 91 17.39 -21.92 5.93
CA ASN A 91 16.78 -21.18 7.02
C ASN A 91 15.34 -20.80 6.71
N ASN A 92 14.50 -20.79 7.73
CA ASN A 92 13.13 -20.33 7.61
C ASN A 92 13.10 -18.79 7.46
N PRO A 93 12.49 -18.24 6.40
CA PRO A 93 12.40 -16.79 6.22
C PRO A 93 11.72 -16.03 7.36
N CYS A 94 10.79 -16.68 8.10
CA CYS A 94 10.16 -16.06 9.28
C CYS A 94 11.13 -15.86 10.46
N GLU A 95 12.17 -16.67 10.54
CA GLU A 95 13.14 -16.64 11.64
C GLU A 95 14.31 -15.70 11.34
N ASP A 96 14.46 -15.30 10.08
CA ASP A 96 15.51 -14.38 9.64
C ASP A 96 15.11 -12.92 9.87
N THR A 97 14.95 -12.54 11.13
CA THR A 97 14.58 -11.16 11.52
C THR A 97 15.64 -10.11 11.18
N GLY A 98 16.88 -10.54 10.99
CA GLY A 98 18.00 -9.67 10.65
C GLY A 98 18.29 -9.54 9.15
N GLY A 99 17.57 -10.28 8.29
CA GLY A 99 17.85 -10.30 6.85
C GLY A 99 19.22 -10.84 6.48
N THR A 100 19.74 -11.79 7.28
CA THR A 100 21.05 -12.38 7.08
C THR A 100 21.06 -13.37 5.92
N TYR A 101 20.01 -14.16 5.81
CA TYR A 101 19.88 -15.27 4.87
C TYR A 101 18.99 -14.95 3.68
N TRP A 102 18.00 -14.06 3.88
CA TRP A 102 17.00 -13.72 2.89
C TRP A 102 16.89 -12.21 2.71
N MET A 103 16.63 -11.77 1.50
CA MET A 103 16.26 -10.40 1.19
C MET A 103 14.99 -10.37 0.34
N LEU A 104 14.26 -9.25 0.38
CA LEU A 104 13.17 -9.05 -0.54
C LEU A 104 13.73 -8.84 -1.94
N ALA A 105 13.17 -9.54 -2.92
CA ALA A 105 13.53 -9.32 -4.31
C ALA A 105 12.94 -7.99 -4.81
N ASP A 106 13.70 -7.30 -5.66
CA ASP A 106 13.22 -6.08 -6.32
C ASP A 106 12.00 -6.39 -7.19
N LYS A 107 10.94 -5.66 -7.00
CA LYS A 107 9.67 -5.84 -7.71
C LYS A 107 9.68 -5.28 -9.12
N PHE A 108 10.40 -4.17 -9.32
CA PHE A 108 10.45 -3.42 -10.57
C PHE A 108 11.79 -3.60 -11.27
N ASN A 109 11.78 -3.47 -12.61
CA ASN A 109 13.01 -3.44 -13.41
C ASN A 109 13.71 -2.07 -13.29
N THR A 110 12.94 -1.00 -13.20
CA THR A 110 13.44 0.37 -13.10
C THR A 110 13.71 0.75 -11.65
N ALA A 111 14.94 1.13 -11.33
CA ALA A 111 15.38 1.46 -9.96
C ALA A 111 14.55 2.59 -9.32
N CYS A 112 14.13 3.59 -10.11
CA CYS A 112 13.26 4.66 -9.62
C CYS A 112 11.90 4.15 -9.15
N TYR A 113 11.29 3.24 -9.90
CA TYR A 113 9.99 2.66 -9.54
C TYR A 113 10.13 1.74 -8.33
N GLN A 114 11.27 1.04 -8.22
CA GLN A 114 11.60 0.27 -7.03
C GLN A 114 11.71 1.18 -5.79
N THR A 115 12.42 2.30 -5.90
CA THR A 115 12.55 3.28 -4.81
C THR A 115 11.20 3.87 -4.41
N LEU A 116 10.36 4.24 -5.40
CA LEU A 116 9.00 4.73 -5.18
C LEU A 116 8.14 3.70 -4.45
N TRP A 117 8.25 2.43 -4.87
CA TRP A 117 7.56 1.31 -4.26
C TRP A 117 7.96 1.11 -2.80
N GLU A 118 9.25 0.96 -2.54
CA GLU A 118 9.78 0.60 -1.21
C GLU A 118 9.53 1.67 -0.17
N ASN A 119 9.69 2.95 -0.56
CA ASN A 119 9.63 4.04 0.40
C ASN A 119 8.21 4.57 0.63
N TYR A 120 7.28 4.34 -0.32
CA TYR A 120 5.98 5.00 -0.24
C TYR A 120 4.79 4.12 -0.66
N MET A 121 4.78 3.61 -1.90
CA MET A 121 3.58 3.00 -2.46
C MET A 121 3.16 1.74 -1.72
N ARG A 122 4.12 0.92 -1.32
CA ARG A 122 3.91 -0.33 -0.61
C ARG A 122 3.13 -0.13 0.68
N ASP A 123 3.62 0.77 1.51
CA ASP A 123 3.03 1.03 2.83
C ASP A 123 1.69 1.78 2.69
N TYR A 124 1.59 2.73 1.76
CA TYR A 124 0.33 3.40 1.44
C TYR A 124 -0.76 2.41 1.03
N LEU A 125 -0.45 1.52 0.09
CA LEU A 125 -1.41 0.52 -0.40
C LEU A 125 -1.74 -0.49 0.70
N ALA A 126 -0.76 -0.99 1.44
CA ALA A 126 -0.98 -1.93 2.54
C ALA A 126 -1.93 -1.35 3.60
N PHE A 127 -1.70 -0.12 4.04
CA PHE A 127 -2.54 0.55 5.04
C PHE A 127 -3.95 0.84 4.50
N SER A 128 -4.05 1.32 3.26
CA SER A 128 -5.34 1.62 2.61
C SER A 128 -6.19 0.38 2.40
N VAL A 129 -5.59 -0.73 1.96
CA VAL A 129 -6.27 -2.02 1.78
C VAL A 129 -6.68 -2.59 3.12
N MET A 130 -5.79 -2.60 4.11
CA MET A 130 -6.08 -3.11 5.45
C MET A 130 -7.21 -2.32 6.12
N ALA A 131 -7.19 -0.99 6.07
CA ALA A 131 -8.27 -0.15 6.62
C ALA A 131 -9.64 -0.49 6.03
N THR A 132 -9.69 -0.89 4.74
CA THR A 132 -10.94 -1.31 4.10
C THR A 132 -11.35 -2.72 4.50
N SER A 133 -10.37 -3.61 4.67
CA SER A 133 -10.62 -4.99 5.07
C SER A 133 -11.18 -5.09 6.48
N LEU A 134 -10.78 -4.18 7.37
CA LEU A 134 -11.29 -4.12 8.74
C LEU A 134 -12.82 -4.00 8.79
N ASP A 135 -13.44 -3.19 7.93
CA ASP A 135 -14.90 -3.03 7.90
C ASP A 135 -15.64 -4.34 7.68
N HIS A 136 -15.05 -5.25 6.90
CA HIS A 136 -15.68 -6.51 6.52
C HIS A 136 -15.38 -7.67 7.47
N THR A 137 -14.33 -7.56 8.27
CA THR A 137 -13.91 -8.61 9.19
C THR A 137 -14.54 -8.44 10.57
N THR A 138 -14.76 -7.21 10.99
CA THR A 138 -15.27 -6.91 12.34
C THR A 138 -16.80 -6.90 12.40
N TYR A 139 -17.45 -6.50 11.30
CA TYR A 139 -18.92 -6.43 11.21
C TYR A 139 -19.43 -7.15 9.96
N PRO A 140 -19.45 -8.50 9.94
CA PRO A 140 -20.08 -9.22 8.84
C PRO A 140 -21.57 -8.89 8.82
N VAL A 141 -22.05 -8.39 7.68
CA VAL A 141 -23.47 -8.20 7.45
C VAL A 141 -24.07 -9.57 7.14
N SER A 142 -24.82 -10.12 8.09
CA SER A 142 -25.60 -11.34 7.90
C SER A 142 -27.04 -10.99 7.48
N ALA A 143 -27.82 -11.99 7.10
CA ALA A 143 -29.27 -11.84 6.85
C ALA A 143 -30.05 -11.26 8.05
N LYS A 144 -29.46 -11.24 9.24
CA LYS A 144 -30.02 -10.66 10.48
C LYS A 144 -29.51 -9.24 10.77
N GLY A 145 -28.80 -8.61 9.84
CA GLY A 145 -28.15 -7.31 10.02
C GLY A 145 -26.67 -7.39 10.41
N ALA A 146 -26.05 -6.24 10.66
CA ALA A 146 -24.66 -6.19 11.10
C ALA A 146 -24.55 -6.79 12.51
N GLN A 147 -23.75 -7.84 12.64
CA GLN A 147 -23.49 -8.49 13.92
C GLN A 147 -22.04 -8.27 14.31
N GLU A 148 -21.83 -7.96 15.59
CA GLU A 148 -20.50 -7.95 16.18
C GLU A 148 -20.04 -9.41 16.34
N TRP A 149 -18.91 -9.75 15.80
CA TRP A 149 -18.33 -11.09 15.96
C TRP A 149 -17.79 -11.21 17.39
N ALA A 150 -18.62 -11.71 18.29
CA ALA A 150 -18.14 -12.20 19.56
C ALA A 150 -17.40 -13.53 19.28
N GLN A 151 -16.14 -13.59 19.63
CA GLN A 151 -15.34 -14.81 19.57
C GLN A 151 -15.91 -15.76 20.64
N GLU A 152 -16.85 -16.62 20.26
CA GLU A 152 -17.31 -17.71 21.08
C GLU A 152 -16.16 -18.71 21.23
N GLY A 153 -15.66 -18.87 22.45
CA GLY A 153 -14.89 -20.07 22.76
C GLY A 153 -13.53 -19.93 23.44
N SER A 154 -13.32 -18.95 24.28
CA SER A 154 -12.32 -19.13 25.34
C SER A 154 -12.80 -18.53 26.62
N GLY A 155 -12.86 -19.32 27.67
CA GLY A 155 -13.36 -18.97 29.00
C GLY A 155 -12.49 -17.98 29.80
N SER A 156 -11.85 -17.02 29.14
CA SER A 156 -11.26 -15.86 29.73
C SER A 156 -11.85 -14.62 29.02
N GLY A 157 -12.59 -13.82 29.75
CA GLY A 157 -13.41 -12.72 29.30
C GLY A 157 -12.69 -11.60 28.54
N SER A 158 -12.22 -11.87 27.31
CA SER A 158 -11.83 -10.82 26.39
C SER A 158 -13.12 -10.24 25.80
N LYS A 159 -13.52 -9.10 26.34
CA LYS A 159 -14.59 -8.28 25.75
C LYS A 159 -14.16 -7.91 24.33
N SER A 160 -15.05 -8.10 23.34
CA SER A 160 -14.83 -7.58 21.99
C SER A 160 -14.46 -6.09 22.08
N ALA A 161 -13.48 -5.67 21.26
CA ALA A 161 -13.09 -4.27 21.24
C ALA A 161 -14.33 -3.42 20.88
N SER A 162 -14.57 -2.35 21.64
CA SER A 162 -15.71 -1.48 21.37
C SER A 162 -15.63 -0.91 19.95
N TYR A 163 -16.79 -0.60 19.35
CA TYR A 163 -16.88 0.06 18.04
C TYR A 163 -15.95 1.29 17.94
N GLN A 164 -15.81 2.04 19.01
CA GLN A 164 -14.93 3.22 19.07
C GLN A 164 -13.45 2.87 18.89
N VAL A 165 -12.99 1.79 19.50
CA VAL A 165 -11.60 1.29 19.32
C VAL A 165 -11.36 0.86 17.88
N PHE A 166 -12.34 0.19 17.28
CA PHE A 166 -12.28 -0.24 15.89
C PHE A 166 -12.20 0.97 14.93
N VAL A 167 -13.12 1.94 15.08
CA VAL A 167 -13.12 3.17 14.26
C VAL A 167 -11.81 3.96 14.47
N GLY A 168 -11.30 4.00 15.70
CA GLY A 168 -10.03 4.64 16.01
C GLY A 168 -8.85 3.99 15.26
N ARG A 169 -8.78 2.65 15.22
CA ARG A 169 -7.75 1.92 14.48
C ARG A 169 -7.84 2.16 12.97
N LYS A 170 -9.04 2.06 12.41
CA LYS A 170 -9.27 2.33 11.00
C LYS A 170 -8.86 3.76 10.61
N ASN A 171 -9.29 4.75 11.39
CA ASN A 171 -8.94 6.15 11.14
C ASN A 171 -7.44 6.38 11.26
N LYS A 172 -6.77 5.74 12.20
CA LYS A 172 -5.31 5.80 12.30
C LYS A 172 -4.64 5.28 11.02
N LEU A 173 -5.03 4.10 10.52
CA LEU A 173 -4.49 3.55 9.27
C LEU A 173 -4.71 4.47 8.08
N LEU A 174 -5.88 5.11 8.00
CA LEU A 174 -6.18 6.05 6.92
C LEU A 174 -5.38 7.34 7.02
N ASN A 175 -5.14 7.85 8.23
CA ASN A 175 -4.32 9.03 8.47
C ASN A 175 -2.84 8.74 8.15
N ASP A 176 -2.32 7.62 8.64
CA ASP A 176 -0.95 7.18 8.35
C ASP A 176 -0.75 6.99 6.83
N ALA A 177 -1.73 6.41 6.12
CA ALA A 177 -1.71 6.30 4.66
C ALA A 177 -1.73 7.69 3.97
N ALA A 178 -2.52 8.64 4.48
CA ALA A 178 -2.57 9.99 3.92
C ALA A 178 -1.22 10.72 4.08
N ASP A 179 -0.56 10.58 5.23
CA ASP A 179 0.76 11.16 5.48
C ASP A 179 1.82 10.56 4.55
N ILE A 180 1.79 9.24 4.35
CA ILE A 180 2.68 8.57 3.38
C ILE A 180 2.44 9.09 1.96
N LEU A 181 1.17 9.28 1.58
CA LEU A 181 0.80 9.78 0.26
C LEU A 181 1.34 11.21 0.01
N GLU A 182 1.23 12.09 0.98
CA GLU A 182 1.76 13.46 0.87
C GLU A 182 3.30 13.48 0.81
N ASN A 183 3.97 12.62 1.57
CA ASN A 183 5.42 12.44 1.49
C ASN A 183 5.84 11.89 0.11
N MET A 184 5.10 10.93 -0.44
CA MET A 184 5.30 10.40 -1.78
C MET A 184 5.19 11.50 -2.85
N LYS A 185 4.14 12.31 -2.80
CA LYS A 185 3.93 13.41 -3.75
C LYS A 185 5.09 14.41 -3.69
N SER A 186 5.52 14.76 -2.50
CA SER A 186 6.64 15.69 -2.28
C SER A 186 7.94 15.12 -2.84
N TRP A 187 8.20 13.83 -2.66
CA TRP A 187 9.38 13.15 -3.19
C TRP A 187 9.34 13.09 -4.72
N VAL A 188 8.23 12.65 -5.32
CA VAL A 188 8.07 12.57 -6.79
C VAL A 188 8.26 13.94 -7.45
N LEU A 189 7.67 15.01 -6.88
CA LEU A 189 7.85 16.36 -7.40
C LEU A 189 9.31 16.83 -7.31
N ARG A 190 10.02 16.49 -6.26
CA ARG A 190 11.44 16.81 -6.11
C ARG A 190 12.26 16.09 -7.16
N GLU A 191 12.08 14.77 -7.30
CA GLU A 191 12.80 13.97 -8.29
C GLU A 191 12.51 14.40 -9.73
N HIS A 192 11.24 14.75 -10.02
CA HIS A 192 10.86 15.24 -11.35
C HIS A 192 11.52 16.59 -11.69
N ASN A 193 11.74 17.46 -10.69
CA ASN A 193 12.38 18.78 -10.88
C ASN A 193 13.90 18.73 -10.78
N ASP A 194 14.49 17.62 -10.37
CA ASP A 194 15.92 17.45 -10.28
C ASP A 194 16.49 17.08 -11.67
N ALA A 195 17.31 17.97 -12.23
CA ALA A 195 17.91 17.77 -13.55
C ALA A 195 18.91 16.56 -13.59
N ASP A 196 19.43 16.16 -12.44
CA ASP A 196 20.36 15.05 -12.30
C ASP A 196 19.61 13.72 -12.00
N SER A 197 18.30 13.77 -11.77
CA SER A 197 17.50 12.56 -11.52
C SER A 197 17.33 11.75 -12.80
N SER A 198 17.57 10.45 -12.69
CA SER A 198 17.26 9.48 -13.77
C SER A 198 15.78 9.09 -13.81
N CYS A 199 14.96 9.66 -12.93
CA CYS A 199 13.55 9.32 -12.75
C CYS A 199 12.66 10.17 -13.66
N ASP A 200 11.92 9.53 -14.56
CA ASP A 200 10.88 10.23 -15.35
C ASP A 200 9.49 10.01 -14.71
N PHE A 201 8.98 11.06 -14.09
CA PHE A 201 7.64 11.11 -13.51
C PHE A 201 6.69 12.05 -14.27
N SER A 202 7.00 12.40 -15.51
CA SER A 202 6.18 13.33 -16.32
C SER A 202 4.74 12.83 -16.53
N GLU A 203 4.55 11.51 -16.55
CA GLU A 203 3.24 10.87 -16.74
C GLU A 203 2.37 10.83 -15.47
N VAL A 204 2.94 11.15 -14.31
CA VAL A 204 2.19 11.12 -13.04
C VAL A 204 1.14 12.23 -13.01
N LEU A 205 -0.11 11.90 -12.70
CA LEU A 205 -1.27 12.79 -12.75
C LEU A 205 -1.08 14.09 -11.96
N PHE A 206 -0.62 14.00 -10.71
CA PHE A 206 -0.44 15.20 -9.89
C PHE A 206 0.74 16.06 -10.34
N VAL A 207 1.76 15.48 -10.99
CA VAL A 207 2.85 16.22 -11.64
C VAL A 207 2.29 17.02 -12.82
N LYS A 208 1.52 16.37 -13.71
CA LYS A 208 0.84 17.05 -14.82
C LYS A 208 -0.06 18.19 -14.35
N GLN A 209 -0.77 18.01 -13.24
CA GLN A 209 -1.62 19.04 -12.64
C GLN A 209 -0.82 20.22 -12.09
N CYS A 210 0.33 19.98 -11.44
CA CYS A 210 1.21 21.03 -10.96
C CYS A 210 1.80 21.85 -12.12
N ILE A 211 2.27 21.19 -13.19
CA ILE A 211 2.81 21.86 -14.38
C ILE A 211 1.72 22.70 -15.06
N GLY A 212 0.51 22.14 -15.21
CA GLY A 212 -0.64 22.85 -15.78
C GLY A 212 -1.06 24.07 -14.95
N ALA A 213 -1.00 23.98 -13.63
CA ALA A 213 -1.33 25.10 -12.73
C ALA A 213 -0.28 26.24 -12.77
N CYS A 214 0.99 25.92 -13.00
CA CYS A 214 2.05 26.93 -13.15
C CYS A 214 1.96 27.69 -14.47
N ASN A 215 1.38 27.09 -15.51
CA ASN A 215 1.22 27.71 -16.83
C ASN A 215 -0.08 28.54 -16.97
N THR A 216 -1.01 28.45 -16.05
CA THR A 216 -2.16 29.35 -16.00
C THR A 216 -1.77 30.62 -15.24
N PRO A 217 -1.83 31.82 -15.87
CA PRO A 217 -1.59 33.06 -15.14
C PRO A 217 -2.57 33.11 -13.97
N ARG A 218 -2.03 33.21 -12.74
CA ARG A 218 -2.83 33.38 -11.52
C ARG A 218 -3.82 34.50 -11.73
N GLN A 219 -5.05 34.19 -12.09
CA GLN A 219 -6.15 35.11 -11.87
C GLN A 219 -6.28 35.29 -10.36
N SER A 220 -5.77 36.39 -9.84
CA SER A 220 -5.96 36.74 -8.44
C SER A 220 -7.48 36.89 -8.23
N ARG A 221 -8.08 35.81 -7.69
CA ARG A 221 -9.45 35.90 -7.18
C ARG A 221 -9.39 36.78 -5.93
N THR A 222 -9.59 38.07 -6.14
CA THR A 222 -9.85 39.00 -5.06
C THR A 222 -11.19 38.61 -4.45
N PHE A 223 -11.17 37.92 -3.33
CA PHE A 223 -12.36 37.63 -2.54
C PHE A 223 -12.85 38.94 -1.94
N HIS A 224 -13.82 39.57 -2.57
CA HIS A 224 -14.54 40.68 -1.95
C HIS A 224 -15.48 40.11 -0.88
N PHE A 225 -15.05 40.17 0.38
CA PHE A 225 -15.95 40.00 1.51
C PHE A 225 -16.91 41.17 1.57
N ARG A 226 -18.13 40.98 1.06
CA ARG A 226 -19.22 41.92 1.25
C ARG A 226 -19.78 41.74 2.65
N ALA A 227 -19.31 42.52 3.63
CA ALA A 227 -19.90 42.55 4.97
C ALA A 227 -21.35 43.04 4.83
N LYS A 228 -22.32 42.15 5.05
CA LYS A 228 -23.72 42.52 5.24
C LYS A 228 -23.88 43.09 6.65
N ASN A 229 -23.85 44.43 6.75
CA ASN A 229 -24.29 45.10 7.97
C ASN A 229 -25.80 44.83 8.19
N LYS A 230 -26.12 43.92 9.07
CA LYS A 230 -27.47 43.83 9.66
C LYS A 230 -27.56 44.89 10.74
N ARG A 231 -28.22 46.00 10.45
CA ARG A 231 -28.74 46.94 11.47
C ARG A 231 -29.93 46.22 12.11
N TRP A 232 -29.84 45.99 13.40
CA TRP A 232 -31.01 45.68 14.24
C TRP A 232 -31.64 46.99 14.65
N ALA A 233 -32.92 47.17 14.31
CA ALA A 233 -33.81 48.14 14.89
C ALA A 233 -34.65 47.44 15.95
#